data_f0b39c8e7d71442d51b7c52eade166ca
#
_entry.id   f0b39c8e7d71442d51b7c52eade166ca
#
_cell.length_a   1.000
_cell.length_b   1.000
_cell.length_c   1.000
_cell.angle_alpha   90.00
_cell.angle_beta   90.00
_cell.angle_gamma   90.00
#
_symmetry.space_group_name_H-M   'P 1'
#
loop_
_entity.id
_entity.type
_entity.pdbx_description
1 polymer ?
#
loop_
_entity_poly.entity_id
_entity_poly.type
_entity_poly.pdbx_seq_one_letter_code
_entity_poly.pdbx_strand_id
1 'polypeptide(L)'
;MSRPLSKVAPEWWDYTTLDPEILADAAKLTEKSLFKLSRPGFTVHYYDTIEEFYAAEALEYVEAWRKATADNPVGICGPIGPTEQLPIVARIVNALGISLKHAHFWGMDEWVEDGVPVGMDHPLSFAKADFELCFNRIDKKLRMPKENIHFPSGDLKAYTQTFSDIVCDTMPGGQGDTKHWAFNDPVRRKGKYKDAPPTPEEYRKLSARVTELHPITILQNARTSGGGYVANVPKSAATVGPVETWKSNKVSIWQAGTHDNPFGMRLSAWMIAKKIPDSAVPMSLLADHPNVHFHYYRPAIKTVGAEMH
;
A
#
# COMPACT_ATOMS: atom_id res chain seq x y z
N MET A 1 31.34 1.76 7.44
CA MET A 1 30.79 2.49 8.61
C MET A 1 29.45 1.85 8.99
N SER A 2 29.17 1.73 10.29
CA SER A 2 27.84 1.26 10.74
C SER A 2 26.78 2.30 10.39
N ARG A 3 25.61 1.86 9.95
CA ARG A 3 24.46 2.75 9.71
C ARG A 3 24.03 3.45 11.01
N PRO A 4 23.60 4.72 10.95
CA PRO A 4 23.15 5.45 12.13
C PRO A 4 21.92 4.80 12.78
N LEU A 5 21.64 5.18 14.01
CA LEU A 5 20.37 4.86 14.66
C LEU A 5 19.25 5.69 14.04
N SER A 6 18.03 5.14 14.05
CA SER A 6 16.85 5.92 13.70
C SER A 6 16.71 7.14 14.62
N LYS A 7 16.36 8.29 14.04
CA LYS A 7 16.09 9.53 14.78
C LYS A 7 14.74 9.52 15.51
N VAL A 8 13.86 8.58 15.16
CA VAL A 8 12.49 8.51 15.68
C VAL A 8 12.29 7.30 16.59
N ALA A 9 12.79 6.14 16.17
CA ALA A 9 12.66 4.88 16.87
C ALA A 9 13.98 4.10 16.83
N PRO A 10 14.94 4.35 17.77
CA PRO A 10 16.31 3.80 17.72
C PRO A 10 16.39 2.27 17.63
N GLU A 11 15.36 1.57 18.10
CA GLU A 11 15.23 0.13 18.04
C GLU A 11 14.65 -0.40 16.72
N TRP A 12 14.45 0.48 15.73
CA TRP A 12 13.94 0.13 14.41
C TRP A 12 14.88 0.57 13.29
N TRP A 13 14.74 -0.04 12.13
CA TRP A 13 15.24 0.47 10.87
C TRP A 13 14.16 1.34 10.23
N ASP A 14 14.52 2.52 9.71
CA ASP A 14 13.65 3.37 8.91
C ASP A 14 14.49 4.27 8.01
N TYR A 15 13.83 5.10 7.20
CA TYR A 15 14.48 5.97 6.22
C TYR A 15 15.51 6.94 6.83
N THR A 16 15.41 7.27 8.13
CA THR A 16 16.39 8.18 8.77
C THR A 16 17.75 7.52 9.00
N THR A 17 17.83 6.21 8.76
CA THR A 17 19.08 5.43 8.83
C THR A 17 19.80 5.31 7.48
N LEU A 18 19.22 5.88 6.41
CA LEU A 18 19.85 5.92 5.08
C LEU A 18 21.05 6.85 5.04
N ASP A 19 21.83 6.71 3.97
CA ASP A 19 22.86 7.67 3.63
C ASP A 19 22.26 9.08 3.46
N PRO A 20 22.81 10.11 4.14
CA PRO A 20 22.34 11.49 4.04
C PRO A 20 22.30 12.05 2.62
N GLU A 21 23.16 11.58 1.71
CA GLU A 21 23.16 12.01 0.31
C GLU A 21 21.88 11.55 -0.40
N ILE A 22 21.40 10.33 -0.16
CA ILE A 22 20.14 9.82 -0.72
C ILE A 22 18.98 10.71 -0.26
N LEU A 23 18.95 11.06 1.03
CA LEU A 23 17.90 11.90 1.61
C LEU A 23 17.95 13.33 1.01
N ALA A 24 19.15 13.90 0.91
CA ALA A 24 19.35 15.23 0.35
C ALA A 24 18.96 15.32 -1.13
N ASP A 25 19.30 14.31 -1.92
CA ASP A 25 18.95 14.27 -3.35
C ASP A 25 17.45 14.12 -3.56
N ALA A 26 16.80 13.26 -2.78
CA ALA A 26 15.33 13.15 -2.81
C ALA A 26 14.65 14.47 -2.43
N ALA A 27 15.15 15.17 -1.40
CA ALA A 27 14.59 16.45 -0.93
C ALA A 27 14.69 17.58 -1.98
N LYS A 28 15.70 17.55 -2.86
CA LYS A 28 15.87 18.55 -3.94
C LYS A 28 14.89 18.37 -5.10
N LEU A 29 14.16 17.25 -5.19
CA LEU A 29 13.24 17.02 -6.30
C LEU A 29 12.13 18.07 -6.30
N THR A 30 11.98 18.74 -7.42
CA THR A 30 10.82 19.57 -7.73
C THR A 30 9.71 18.71 -8.32
N GLU A 31 8.48 19.22 -8.39
CA GLU A 31 7.37 18.56 -9.11
C GLU A 31 7.81 18.15 -10.52
N LYS A 32 8.40 19.05 -11.28
CA LYS A 32 8.86 18.81 -12.66
C LYS A 32 9.92 17.70 -12.74
N SER A 33 10.85 17.64 -11.78
CA SER A 33 11.90 16.61 -11.78
C SER A 33 11.36 15.26 -11.28
N LEU A 34 10.37 15.27 -10.38
CA LEU A 34 9.67 14.06 -9.92
C LEU A 34 8.96 13.36 -11.09
N PHE A 35 8.25 14.11 -11.93
CA PHE A 35 7.61 13.55 -13.15
C PHE A 35 8.62 12.89 -14.10
N LYS A 36 9.82 13.47 -14.21
CA LYS A 36 10.90 12.95 -15.08
C LYS A 36 11.60 11.70 -14.56
N LEU A 37 11.20 11.18 -13.39
CA LEU A 37 11.75 9.94 -12.85
C LEU A 37 11.23 8.68 -13.58
N SER A 38 10.20 8.81 -14.41
CA SER A 38 9.67 7.69 -15.20
C SER A 38 10.78 7.03 -16.04
N ARG A 39 10.76 5.70 -16.06
CA ARG A 39 11.69 4.83 -16.78
C ARG A 39 10.99 3.52 -17.13
N PRO A 40 11.57 2.65 -17.98
CA PRO A 40 11.01 1.31 -18.19
C PRO A 40 10.76 0.59 -16.86
N GLY A 41 9.51 0.14 -16.65
CA GLY A 41 9.04 -0.52 -15.42
C GLY A 41 8.66 0.41 -14.27
N PHE A 42 8.82 1.74 -14.42
CA PHE A 42 8.37 2.71 -13.42
C PHE A 42 7.81 3.97 -14.08
N THR A 43 6.54 4.26 -13.83
CA THR A 43 5.84 5.42 -14.43
C THR A 43 5.27 6.32 -13.34
N VAL A 44 5.40 7.63 -13.54
CA VAL A 44 4.81 8.66 -12.69
C VAL A 44 3.66 9.33 -13.43
N HIS A 45 2.50 9.42 -12.77
CA HIS A 45 1.29 10.04 -13.26
C HIS A 45 0.88 11.21 -12.37
N TYR A 46 0.30 12.26 -12.97
CA TYR A 46 -0.26 13.40 -12.25
C TYR A 46 -1.73 13.60 -12.59
N TYR A 47 -2.49 14.03 -11.57
CA TYR A 47 -3.88 14.42 -11.68
C TYR A 47 -4.04 15.82 -11.10
N ASP A 48 -4.75 16.68 -11.80
CA ASP A 48 -4.91 18.08 -11.39
C ASP A 48 -6.08 18.29 -10.44
N THR A 49 -7.08 17.40 -10.49
CA THR A 49 -8.21 17.38 -9.56
C THR A 49 -8.25 16.12 -8.73
N ILE A 50 -8.83 16.20 -7.53
CA ILE A 50 -8.95 15.04 -6.65
C ILE A 50 -10.00 14.03 -7.18
N GLU A 51 -10.99 14.52 -7.90
CA GLU A 51 -12.04 13.73 -8.54
C GLU A 51 -11.45 12.86 -9.66
N GLU A 52 -10.59 13.42 -10.52
CA GLU A 52 -9.88 12.65 -11.55
C GLU A 52 -8.97 11.59 -10.93
N PHE A 53 -8.27 11.94 -9.84
CA PHE A 53 -7.41 11.03 -9.12
C PHE A 53 -8.18 9.80 -8.61
N TYR A 54 -9.26 9.99 -7.85
CA TYR A 54 -10.04 8.87 -7.33
C TYR A 54 -10.85 8.13 -8.40
N ALA A 55 -11.29 8.83 -9.45
CA ALA A 55 -11.95 8.16 -10.57
C ALA A 55 -10.97 7.23 -11.32
N ALA A 56 -9.74 7.67 -11.53
CA ALA A 56 -8.71 6.85 -12.17
C ALA A 56 -8.33 5.62 -11.32
N GLU A 57 -8.23 5.77 -10.00
CA GLU A 57 -8.01 4.65 -9.08
C GLU A 57 -9.18 3.66 -9.14
N ALA A 58 -10.42 4.15 -9.11
CA ALA A 58 -11.61 3.30 -9.22
C ALA A 58 -11.67 2.52 -10.53
N LEU A 59 -11.20 3.11 -11.63
CA LEU A 59 -11.14 2.44 -12.92
C LEU A 59 -10.16 1.26 -12.92
N GLU A 60 -9.06 1.29 -12.17
CA GLU A 60 -8.18 0.13 -12.04
C GLU A 60 -8.91 -1.10 -11.51
N TYR A 61 -9.81 -0.93 -10.52
CA TYR A 61 -10.65 -2.01 -9.99
C TYR A 61 -11.58 -2.57 -11.07
N VAL A 62 -12.29 -1.67 -11.73
CA VAL A 62 -13.27 -2.04 -12.77
C VAL A 62 -12.60 -2.73 -13.94
N GLU A 63 -11.47 -2.21 -14.41
CA GLU A 63 -10.71 -2.78 -15.53
C GLU A 63 -10.16 -4.17 -15.20
N ALA A 64 -9.65 -4.39 -14.00
CA ALA A 64 -9.20 -5.70 -13.54
C ALA A 64 -10.38 -6.69 -13.51
N TRP A 65 -11.48 -6.32 -12.86
CA TRP A 65 -12.64 -7.21 -12.72
C TRP A 65 -13.35 -7.52 -14.04
N ARG A 66 -13.34 -6.60 -15.01
CA ARG A 66 -13.91 -6.86 -16.35
C ARG A 66 -13.16 -7.93 -17.15
N LYS A 67 -11.91 -8.23 -16.80
CA LYS A 67 -11.11 -9.30 -17.43
C LYS A 67 -11.47 -10.69 -16.93
N ALA A 68 -12.18 -10.78 -15.80
CA ALA A 68 -12.49 -12.04 -15.14
C ALA A 68 -13.55 -12.82 -15.90
N THR A 69 -13.28 -14.11 -16.15
CA THR A 69 -14.20 -15.08 -16.75
C THR A 69 -14.15 -16.38 -15.97
N ALA A 70 -15.04 -17.32 -16.28
CA ALA A 70 -15.05 -18.64 -15.64
C ALA A 70 -13.73 -19.40 -15.83
N ASP A 71 -13.12 -19.25 -17.02
CA ASP A 71 -11.88 -19.95 -17.38
C ASP A 71 -10.61 -19.14 -17.02
N ASN A 72 -10.78 -17.86 -16.67
CA ASN A 72 -9.69 -16.98 -16.30
C ASN A 72 -10.12 -16.06 -15.15
N PRO A 73 -10.09 -16.55 -13.90
CA PRO A 73 -10.40 -15.73 -12.74
C PRO A 73 -9.31 -14.67 -12.54
N VAL A 74 -9.74 -13.43 -12.40
CA VAL A 74 -8.86 -12.26 -12.22
C VAL A 74 -9.33 -11.45 -11.04
N GLY A 75 -8.39 -10.91 -10.28
CA GLY A 75 -8.68 -10.10 -9.13
C GLY A 75 -7.77 -8.89 -8.97
N ILE A 76 -8.06 -8.13 -7.95
CA ILE A 76 -7.30 -6.96 -7.50
C ILE A 76 -7.04 -7.08 -6.01
N CYS A 77 -5.83 -6.72 -5.58
CA CYS A 77 -5.50 -6.66 -4.15
C CYS A 77 -5.53 -5.19 -3.72
N GLY A 78 -6.58 -4.79 -3.01
CA GLY A 78 -6.87 -3.39 -2.69
C GLY A 78 -6.58 -2.99 -1.25
N PRO A 79 -6.20 -1.73 -1.02
CA PRO A 79 -5.96 -1.17 0.31
C PRO A 79 -7.23 -0.61 0.93
N ILE A 80 -7.16 -0.37 2.23
CA ILE A 80 -7.97 0.63 2.92
C ILE A 80 -7.04 1.81 3.25
N GLY A 81 -7.11 2.82 2.39
CA GLY A 81 -6.35 4.07 2.48
C GLY A 81 -5.55 4.35 1.19
N PRO A 82 -6.09 5.19 0.33
CA PRO A 82 -7.36 5.91 0.42
C PRO A 82 -8.60 5.01 0.31
N THR A 83 -9.78 5.54 0.60
CA THR A 83 -11.06 4.82 0.56
C THR A 83 -12.09 5.46 -0.36
N GLU A 84 -11.83 6.68 -0.82
CA GLU A 84 -12.77 7.49 -1.60
C GLU A 84 -13.08 6.91 -2.98
N GLN A 85 -12.20 6.10 -3.54
CA GLN A 85 -12.43 5.36 -4.79
C GLN A 85 -13.47 4.25 -4.62
N LEU A 86 -13.60 3.62 -3.44
CA LEU A 86 -14.46 2.47 -3.24
C LEU A 86 -15.95 2.70 -3.56
N PRO A 87 -16.59 3.81 -3.12
CA PRO A 87 -17.96 4.12 -3.54
C PRO A 87 -18.06 4.41 -5.04
N ILE A 88 -17.00 4.91 -5.67
CA ILE A 88 -16.96 5.18 -7.11
C ILE A 88 -16.93 3.84 -7.87
N VAL A 89 -16.11 2.88 -7.44
CA VAL A 89 -16.09 1.51 -7.97
C VAL A 89 -17.49 0.92 -7.99
N ALA A 90 -18.20 0.93 -6.85
CA ALA A 90 -19.55 0.38 -6.75
C ALA A 90 -20.53 1.05 -7.71
N ARG A 91 -20.45 2.38 -7.85
CA ARG A 91 -21.30 3.13 -8.79
C ARG A 91 -21.01 2.75 -10.25
N ILE A 92 -19.74 2.62 -10.64
CA ILE A 92 -19.38 2.24 -12.01
C ILE A 92 -19.84 0.82 -12.32
N VAL A 93 -19.61 -0.14 -11.42
CA VAL A 93 -20.04 -1.52 -11.56
C VAL A 93 -21.55 -1.60 -11.77
N ASN A 94 -22.33 -0.88 -10.96
CA ASN A 94 -23.79 -0.84 -11.07
C ASN A 94 -24.25 -0.17 -12.39
N ALA A 95 -23.69 0.99 -12.72
CA ALA A 95 -24.07 1.76 -13.90
C ALA A 95 -23.80 1.01 -15.21
N LEU A 96 -22.69 0.27 -15.26
CA LEU A 96 -22.29 -0.50 -16.44
C LEU A 96 -22.82 -1.95 -16.43
N GLY A 97 -23.48 -2.39 -15.36
CA GLY A 97 -24.00 -3.74 -15.21
C GLY A 97 -22.91 -4.83 -15.23
N ILE A 98 -21.74 -4.55 -14.65
CA ILE A 98 -20.60 -5.46 -14.67
C ILE A 98 -20.82 -6.58 -13.65
N SER A 99 -20.91 -7.82 -14.13
CA SER A 99 -21.00 -8.98 -13.25
C SER A 99 -19.64 -9.31 -12.64
N LEU A 100 -19.58 -9.36 -11.32
CA LEU A 100 -18.37 -9.74 -10.57
C LEU A 100 -18.34 -11.23 -10.20
N LYS A 101 -19.16 -12.06 -10.86
CA LYS A 101 -19.31 -13.49 -10.53
C LYS A 101 -17.99 -14.26 -10.54
N HIS A 102 -17.06 -13.90 -11.42
CA HIS A 102 -15.76 -14.57 -11.61
C HIS A 102 -14.58 -13.68 -11.20
N ALA A 103 -14.88 -12.49 -10.71
CA ALA A 103 -13.86 -11.58 -10.20
C ALA A 103 -13.45 -11.94 -8.77
N HIS A 104 -12.22 -11.60 -8.41
CA HIS A 104 -11.68 -11.81 -7.07
C HIS A 104 -11.18 -10.49 -6.46
N PHE A 105 -11.14 -10.46 -5.14
CA PHE A 105 -10.59 -9.36 -4.38
C PHE A 105 -9.75 -9.89 -3.21
N TRP A 106 -8.63 -9.25 -2.96
CA TRP A 106 -7.83 -9.42 -1.75
C TRP A 106 -7.78 -8.11 -1.00
N GLY A 107 -8.20 -8.09 0.27
CA GLY A 107 -7.83 -7.02 1.19
C GLY A 107 -6.35 -7.15 1.53
N MET A 108 -5.62 -6.03 1.52
CA MET A 108 -4.17 -6.05 1.79
C MET A 108 -3.84 -6.38 3.22
N ASP A 109 -4.63 -5.88 4.14
CA ASP A 109 -4.32 -5.87 5.57
C ASP A 109 -5.57 -6.14 6.42
N GLU A 110 -5.34 -6.56 7.65
CA GLU A 110 -6.31 -6.49 8.74
C GLU A 110 -5.56 -6.31 10.07
N TRP A 111 -6.15 -5.57 11.00
CA TRP A 111 -5.59 -5.36 12.33
C TRP A 111 -5.56 -6.65 13.13
N VAL A 112 -4.57 -6.74 14.03
CA VAL A 112 -4.41 -7.87 14.94
C VAL A 112 -4.29 -7.35 16.36
N GLU A 113 -5.19 -7.78 17.25
CA GLU A 113 -5.14 -7.54 18.69
C GLU A 113 -4.99 -8.88 19.41
N ASP A 114 -4.11 -8.93 20.40
CA ASP A 114 -3.82 -10.14 21.21
C ASP A 114 -3.54 -11.40 20.36
N GLY A 115 -2.93 -11.20 19.19
CA GLY A 115 -2.59 -12.28 18.25
C GLY A 115 -3.74 -12.78 17.39
N VAL A 116 -4.92 -12.14 17.45
CA VAL A 116 -6.10 -12.50 16.69
C VAL A 116 -6.47 -11.35 15.75
N PRO A 117 -6.76 -11.62 14.46
CA PRO A 117 -7.32 -10.60 13.56
C PRO A 117 -8.65 -10.07 14.11
N VAL A 118 -8.84 -8.74 14.00
CA VAL A 118 -10.08 -8.12 14.49
C VAL A 118 -11.27 -8.50 13.65
N GLY A 119 -12.45 -8.56 14.26
CA GLY A 119 -13.70 -8.81 13.57
C GLY A 119 -14.26 -7.57 12.88
N MET A 120 -15.27 -7.77 12.03
CA MET A 120 -15.96 -6.67 11.35
C MET A 120 -16.77 -5.74 12.28
N ASP A 121 -16.88 -6.06 13.56
CA ASP A 121 -17.44 -5.21 14.62
C ASP A 121 -16.42 -4.18 15.13
N HIS A 122 -15.12 -4.42 14.90
CA HIS A 122 -14.09 -3.48 15.27
C HIS A 122 -14.19 -2.19 14.45
N PRO A 123 -14.08 -0.98 15.09
CA PRO A 123 -14.27 0.29 14.38
C PRO A 123 -13.26 0.55 13.26
N LEU A 124 -12.05 -0.01 13.36
CA LEU A 124 -10.97 0.14 12.37
C LEU A 124 -10.84 -1.05 11.41
N SER A 125 -11.76 -2.05 11.43
CA SER A 125 -11.64 -3.21 10.55
C SER A 125 -11.64 -2.81 9.08
N PHE A 126 -10.63 -3.26 8.35
CA PHE A 126 -10.50 -3.04 6.91
C PHE A 126 -11.53 -3.82 6.12
N ALA A 127 -11.80 -5.08 6.51
CA ALA A 127 -12.85 -5.87 5.90
C ALA A 127 -14.22 -5.17 6.01
N LYS A 128 -14.56 -4.60 7.18
CA LYS A 128 -15.78 -3.80 7.36
C LYS A 128 -15.84 -2.64 6.37
N ALA A 129 -14.76 -1.88 6.25
CA ALA A 129 -14.70 -0.71 5.36
C ALA A 129 -14.90 -1.11 3.90
N ASP A 130 -14.25 -2.19 3.42
CA ASP A 130 -14.44 -2.71 2.07
C ASP A 130 -15.90 -3.10 1.81
N PHE A 131 -16.53 -3.80 2.76
CA PHE A 131 -17.94 -4.18 2.61
C PHE A 131 -18.88 -2.97 2.63
N GLU A 132 -18.69 -2.03 3.55
CA GLU A 132 -19.57 -0.86 3.69
C GLU A 132 -19.40 0.15 2.55
N LEU A 133 -18.19 0.34 2.07
CA LEU A 133 -17.88 1.36 1.07
C LEU A 133 -18.00 0.84 -0.37
N CYS A 134 -17.83 -0.46 -0.62
CA CYS A 134 -17.87 -1.05 -1.94
C CYS A 134 -18.87 -2.20 -2.05
N PHE A 135 -18.59 -3.38 -1.49
CA PHE A 135 -19.29 -4.62 -1.84
C PHE A 135 -20.80 -4.58 -1.53
N ASN A 136 -21.19 -4.01 -0.39
CA ASN A 136 -22.61 -3.89 -0.02
C ASN A 136 -23.38 -2.89 -0.89
N ARG A 137 -22.68 -1.96 -1.57
CA ARG A 137 -23.27 -0.96 -2.47
C ARG A 137 -23.48 -1.47 -3.89
N ILE A 138 -22.90 -2.62 -4.23
CA ILE A 138 -23.09 -3.26 -5.54
C ILE A 138 -24.45 -3.98 -5.55
N ASP A 139 -25.18 -3.85 -6.66
CA ASP A 139 -26.46 -4.53 -6.89
C ASP A 139 -26.32 -6.03 -6.68
N LYS A 140 -27.26 -6.66 -5.95
CA LYS A 140 -27.18 -8.08 -5.55
C LYS A 140 -26.86 -9.03 -6.72
N LYS A 141 -27.44 -8.77 -7.90
CA LYS A 141 -27.23 -9.58 -9.11
C LYS A 141 -25.83 -9.47 -9.73
N LEU A 142 -25.06 -8.43 -9.36
CA LEU A 142 -23.73 -8.15 -9.89
C LEU A 142 -22.61 -8.51 -8.90
N ARG A 143 -22.95 -8.80 -7.65
CA ARG A 143 -21.99 -8.97 -6.57
C ARG A 143 -21.00 -10.10 -6.82
N MET A 144 -19.80 -9.87 -6.32
CA MET A 144 -18.78 -10.89 -6.16
C MET A 144 -19.24 -11.93 -5.13
N PRO A 145 -19.09 -13.23 -5.40
CA PRO A 145 -19.31 -14.28 -4.40
C PRO A 145 -18.41 -14.08 -3.19
N LYS A 146 -18.88 -14.41 -1.99
CA LYS A 146 -18.12 -14.22 -0.76
C LYS A 146 -16.81 -15.02 -0.74
N GLU A 147 -16.82 -16.19 -1.34
CA GLU A 147 -15.65 -17.08 -1.48
C GLU A 147 -14.57 -16.49 -2.37
N ASN A 148 -14.88 -15.47 -3.18
CA ASN A 148 -13.93 -14.76 -4.02
C ASN A 148 -13.36 -13.51 -3.34
N ILE A 149 -13.76 -13.21 -2.10
CA ILE A 149 -13.28 -12.07 -1.31
C ILE A 149 -12.36 -12.60 -0.22
N HIS A 150 -11.08 -12.32 -0.32
CA HIS A 150 -10.03 -12.86 0.53
C HIS A 150 -9.46 -11.78 1.45
N PHE A 151 -9.44 -12.03 2.77
CA PHE A 151 -8.78 -11.16 3.73
C PHE A 151 -7.67 -11.91 4.47
N PRO A 152 -6.58 -11.24 4.89
CA PRO A 152 -5.51 -11.86 5.67
C PRO A 152 -5.91 -12.02 7.15
N SER A 153 -7.13 -12.48 7.39
CA SER A 153 -7.74 -12.60 8.72
C SER A 153 -7.91 -14.05 9.20
N GLY A 154 -7.42 -15.00 8.42
CA GLY A 154 -7.55 -16.44 8.73
C GLY A 154 -6.25 -17.20 8.46
N ASP A 155 -6.34 -18.27 7.68
CA ASP A 155 -5.16 -19.03 7.23
C ASP A 155 -4.36 -18.21 6.20
N LEU A 156 -3.26 -17.62 6.65
CA LEU A 156 -2.38 -16.80 5.81
C LEU A 156 -1.67 -17.64 4.72
N LYS A 157 -1.51 -18.95 4.91
CA LYS A 157 -0.95 -19.83 3.87
C LYS A 157 -1.97 -20.04 2.76
N ALA A 158 -3.23 -20.27 3.11
CA ALA A 158 -4.32 -20.35 2.14
C ALA A 158 -4.50 -19.01 1.40
N TYR A 159 -4.44 -17.86 2.12
CA TYR A 159 -4.47 -16.55 1.51
C TYR A 159 -3.33 -16.38 0.49
N THR A 160 -2.08 -16.70 0.85
CA THR A 160 -0.92 -16.66 -0.07
C THR A 160 -1.11 -17.59 -1.28
N GLN A 161 -1.71 -18.79 -1.08
CA GLN A 161 -1.93 -19.76 -2.15
C GLN A 161 -2.87 -19.22 -3.23
N THR A 162 -3.90 -18.45 -2.85
CA THR A 162 -4.85 -17.88 -3.83
C THR A 162 -4.17 -16.99 -4.87
N PHE A 163 -3.07 -16.32 -4.55
CA PHE A 163 -2.26 -15.56 -5.53
C PHE A 163 -1.47 -16.44 -6.51
N SER A 164 -1.41 -17.74 -6.30
CA SER A 164 -0.85 -18.68 -7.28
C SER A 164 -1.92 -19.26 -8.20
N ASP A 165 -3.16 -19.32 -7.71
CA ASP A 165 -4.27 -19.95 -8.39
C ASP A 165 -5.09 -18.95 -9.23
N ILE A 166 -4.99 -17.65 -8.89
CA ILE A 166 -5.80 -16.57 -9.46
C ILE A 166 -4.88 -15.42 -9.85
N VAL A 167 -5.10 -14.85 -11.03
CA VAL A 167 -4.32 -13.70 -11.52
C VAL A 167 -4.63 -12.44 -10.71
N CYS A 168 -3.65 -11.90 -10.00
CA CYS A 168 -3.72 -10.54 -9.45
C CYS A 168 -3.32 -9.56 -10.55
N ASP A 169 -4.30 -8.88 -11.14
CA ASP A 169 -4.04 -7.94 -12.27
C ASP A 169 -3.36 -6.67 -11.79
N THR A 170 -3.84 -6.12 -10.69
CA THR A 170 -3.30 -4.88 -10.12
C THR A 170 -3.33 -4.95 -8.59
N MET A 171 -2.31 -4.37 -8.00
CA MET A 171 -2.22 -4.13 -6.56
C MET A 171 -2.13 -2.62 -6.33
N PRO A 172 -3.27 -1.90 -6.26
CA PRO A 172 -3.29 -0.51 -5.83
C PRO A 172 -2.96 -0.40 -4.35
N GLY A 173 -2.36 0.69 -3.92
CA GLY A 173 -2.07 0.93 -2.52
C GLY A 173 -1.68 2.37 -2.25
N GLY A 174 -1.75 2.79 -0.99
CA GLY A 174 -1.15 4.03 -0.52
C GLY A 174 0.30 3.84 -0.09
N GLN A 175 0.96 4.95 0.22
CA GLN A 175 2.26 4.95 0.87
C GLN A 175 2.12 5.45 2.29
N GLY A 176 2.51 4.63 3.26
CA GLY A 176 2.57 5.07 4.65
C GLY A 176 3.79 5.96 4.97
N ASP A 177 3.76 6.58 6.16
CA ASP A 177 4.80 7.51 6.59
C ASP A 177 6.19 6.87 6.75
N THR A 178 6.27 5.56 7.00
CA THR A 178 7.52 4.78 6.98
C THR A 178 8.01 4.45 5.56
N LYS A 179 7.29 4.86 4.52
CA LYS A 179 7.50 4.54 3.10
C LYS A 179 7.34 3.03 2.86
N HIS A 180 6.27 2.48 3.41
CA HIS A 180 5.80 1.13 3.15
C HIS A 180 4.63 1.11 2.14
N TRP A 181 4.34 -0.06 1.59
CA TRP A 181 3.04 -0.41 1.01
C TRP A 181 2.41 -1.51 1.87
N ALA A 182 1.07 -1.55 1.94
CA ALA A 182 0.39 -2.37 2.94
C ALA A 182 1.03 -2.10 4.31
N PHE A 183 1.11 -3.07 5.22
CA PHE A 183 1.90 -2.93 6.45
C PHE A 183 3.28 -3.60 6.35
N ASN A 184 3.91 -3.54 5.19
CA ASN A 184 5.31 -3.96 5.03
C ASN A 184 6.26 -2.92 5.63
N ASP A 185 6.21 -2.76 6.94
CA ASP A 185 7.06 -1.82 7.70
C ASP A 185 8.54 -2.23 7.71
N PRO A 186 9.45 -1.27 7.92
CA PRO A 186 10.83 -1.57 8.32
C PRO A 186 10.86 -2.44 9.58
N VAL A 187 11.89 -3.26 9.72
CA VAL A 187 11.98 -4.21 10.82
C VAL A 187 12.69 -3.65 12.05
N ARG A 188 12.48 -4.29 13.21
CA ARG A 188 13.25 -3.97 14.42
C ARG A 188 14.73 -4.33 14.28
N ARG A 189 15.59 -3.53 14.93
CA ARG A 189 17.03 -3.77 15.10
C ARG A 189 17.25 -4.83 16.20
N LYS A 190 16.87 -6.08 15.94
CA LYS A 190 17.06 -7.19 16.88
C LYS A 190 17.52 -8.46 16.18
N GLY A 191 18.10 -9.36 16.96
CA GLY A 191 18.55 -10.67 16.44
C GLY A 191 19.54 -10.48 15.28
N LYS A 192 19.32 -11.18 14.17
CA LYS A 192 20.18 -11.10 12.98
C LYS A 192 20.18 -9.72 12.31
N TYR A 193 19.19 -8.88 12.59
CA TYR A 193 19.08 -7.52 12.05
C TYR A 193 19.54 -6.43 13.03
N LYS A 194 20.35 -6.80 14.04
CA LYS A 194 20.86 -5.84 15.02
C LYS A 194 21.76 -4.77 14.39
N ASP A 195 22.62 -5.18 13.47
CA ASP A 195 23.69 -4.34 12.91
C ASP A 195 23.40 -3.85 11.47
N ALA A 196 22.52 -4.54 10.75
CA ALA A 196 22.06 -4.14 9.43
C ALA A 196 20.59 -4.54 9.22
N PRO A 197 19.80 -3.78 8.41
CA PRO A 197 18.47 -4.20 8.03
C PRO A 197 18.52 -5.46 7.13
N PRO A 198 17.39 -6.16 6.93
CA PRO A 198 17.33 -7.22 5.93
C PRO A 198 17.85 -6.75 4.57
N THR A 199 18.56 -7.61 3.86
CA THR A 199 18.84 -7.31 2.46
C THR A 199 17.53 -7.24 1.65
N PRO A 200 17.51 -6.56 0.49
CA PRO A 200 16.33 -6.58 -0.38
C PRO A 200 15.84 -8.00 -0.72
N GLU A 201 16.76 -8.93 -0.95
CA GLU A 201 16.46 -10.34 -1.25
C GLU A 201 15.84 -11.07 -0.05
N GLU A 202 16.32 -10.80 1.16
CA GLU A 202 15.72 -11.36 2.38
C GLU A 202 14.32 -10.83 2.63
N TYR A 203 14.13 -9.50 2.47
CA TYR A 203 12.83 -8.87 2.70
C TYR A 203 11.80 -9.34 1.67
N ARG A 204 12.20 -9.50 0.40
CA ARG A 204 11.30 -10.00 -0.67
C ARG A 204 10.83 -11.44 -0.51
N LYS A 205 11.44 -12.22 0.38
CA LYS A 205 10.97 -13.58 0.72
C LYS A 205 9.83 -13.60 1.74
N LEU A 206 9.45 -12.46 2.29
CA LEU A 206 8.35 -12.37 3.24
C LEU A 206 7.02 -12.53 2.51
N SER A 207 6.24 -13.53 2.91
CA SER A 207 4.85 -13.73 2.48
C SER A 207 3.88 -13.00 3.42
N ALA A 208 2.58 -13.17 3.17
CA ALA A 208 1.55 -12.71 4.07
C ALA A 208 1.81 -13.19 5.50
N ARG A 209 1.73 -12.27 6.46
CA ARG A 209 2.16 -12.51 7.84
C ARG A 209 1.52 -11.54 8.81
N VAL A 210 1.49 -11.94 10.07
CA VAL A 210 1.29 -10.99 11.18
C VAL A 210 2.62 -10.28 11.44
N THR A 211 2.58 -8.97 11.57
CA THR A 211 3.76 -8.14 11.83
C THR A 211 3.48 -7.10 12.91
N GLU A 212 4.49 -6.79 13.70
CA GLU A 212 4.50 -5.64 14.59
C GLU A 212 4.69 -4.37 13.73
N LEU A 213 3.99 -3.30 14.11
CA LEU A 213 4.01 -2.05 13.36
C LEU A 213 5.05 -1.07 13.91
N HIS A 214 5.66 -0.34 13.01
CA HIS A 214 6.58 0.74 13.37
C HIS A 214 5.84 1.86 14.11
N PRO A 215 6.44 2.53 15.14
CA PRO A 215 5.79 3.63 15.85
C PRO A 215 5.28 4.76 14.97
N ILE A 216 5.98 5.09 13.88
CA ILE A 216 5.51 6.07 12.89
C ILE A 216 4.19 5.60 12.26
N THR A 217 4.07 4.33 11.90
CA THR A 217 2.84 3.76 11.33
C THR A 217 1.67 3.84 12.31
N ILE A 218 1.93 3.54 13.59
CA ILE A 218 0.90 3.66 14.64
C ILE A 218 0.44 5.13 14.78
N LEU A 219 1.38 6.07 14.85
CA LEU A 219 1.06 7.51 14.95
C LEU A 219 0.31 8.03 13.71
N GLN A 220 0.70 7.58 12.52
CA GLN A 220 -0.02 7.90 11.29
C GLN A 220 -1.47 7.46 11.37
N ASN A 221 -1.72 6.19 11.72
CA ASN A 221 -3.07 5.65 11.81
C ASN A 221 -3.88 6.26 12.97
N ALA A 222 -3.25 6.63 14.07
CA ALA A 222 -3.91 7.42 15.10
C ALA A 222 -4.42 8.76 14.56
N ARG A 223 -3.61 9.47 13.76
CA ARG A 223 -3.96 10.74 13.14
C ARG A 223 -5.04 10.60 12.07
N THR A 224 -4.95 9.60 11.19
CA THR A 224 -5.83 9.46 10.04
C THR A 224 -7.16 8.75 10.34
N SER A 225 -7.16 7.82 11.29
CA SER A 225 -8.30 6.93 11.54
C SER A 225 -8.66 6.77 13.02
N GLY A 226 -7.69 6.96 13.92
CA GLY A 226 -7.87 6.76 15.37
C GLY A 226 -8.35 7.99 16.15
N GLY A 227 -8.74 9.07 15.48
CA GLY A 227 -9.16 10.32 16.13
C GLY A 227 -8.04 11.05 16.87
N GLY A 228 -6.77 10.81 16.54
CA GLY A 228 -5.59 11.31 17.25
C GLY A 228 -5.23 10.53 18.51
N TYR A 229 -6.05 9.56 18.92
CA TYR A 229 -5.83 8.78 20.13
C TYR A 229 -5.08 7.47 19.80
N VAL A 230 -3.79 7.44 20.17
CA VAL A 230 -2.86 6.35 19.82
C VAL A 230 -3.35 4.98 20.38
N ALA A 231 -4.02 4.96 21.54
CA ALA A 231 -4.52 3.74 22.12
C ALA A 231 -5.65 3.07 21.32
N ASN A 232 -6.28 3.79 20.37
CA ASN A 232 -7.27 3.21 19.46
C ASN A 232 -6.64 2.37 18.33
N VAL A 233 -5.31 2.44 18.15
CA VAL A 233 -4.63 1.78 17.03
C VAL A 233 -3.94 0.51 17.52
N PRO A 234 -4.27 -0.66 16.95
CA PRO A 234 -3.56 -1.89 17.26
C PRO A 234 -2.08 -1.82 16.91
N LYS A 235 -1.24 -2.55 17.64
CA LYS A 235 0.22 -2.55 17.48
C LYS A 235 0.71 -3.55 16.44
N SER A 236 -0.20 -4.38 15.93
CA SER A 236 0.10 -5.45 14.98
C SER A 236 -0.97 -5.52 13.91
N ALA A 237 -0.59 -6.04 12.75
CA ALA A 237 -1.51 -6.31 11.66
C ALA A 237 -1.09 -7.57 10.89
N ALA A 238 -2.05 -8.24 10.30
CA ALA A 238 -1.80 -9.19 9.23
C ALA A 238 -1.74 -8.41 7.92
N THR A 239 -0.77 -8.71 7.07
CA THR A 239 -0.49 -7.93 5.86
C THR A 239 -0.06 -8.85 4.72
N VAL A 240 -0.48 -8.49 3.49
CA VAL A 240 0.10 -9.05 2.26
C VAL A 240 1.61 -8.79 2.22
N GLY A 241 2.38 -9.75 1.75
CA GLY A 241 3.83 -9.63 1.70
C GLY A 241 4.38 -9.32 0.31
N PRO A 242 5.70 -9.11 0.22
CA PRO A 242 6.39 -9.02 -1.07
C PRO A 242 6.15 -10.23 -1.98
N VAL A 243 6.08 -11.45 -1.43
CA VAL A 243 5.85 -12.67 -2.24
C VAL A 243 4.58 -12.56 -3.07
N GLU A 244 3.48 -12.10 -2.48
CA GLU A 244 2.21 -11.87 -3.17
C GLU A 244 2.30 -10.66 -4.10
N THR A 245 2.95 -9.59 -3.66
CA THR A 245 3.13 -8.36 -4.44
C THR A 245 3.83 -8.63 -5.77
N TRP A 246 4.88 -9.47 -5.79
CA TRP A 246 5.60 -9.82 -7.03
C TRP A 246 4.83 -10.76 -7.96
N LYS A 247 3.69 -11.29 -7.53
CA LYS A 247 2.76 -12.04 -8.39
C LYS A 247 1.73 -11.14 -9.09
N SER A 248 1.61 -9.88 -8.69
CA SER A 248 0.71 -8.94 -9.37
C SER A 248 1.32 -8.49 -10.71
N ASN A 249 0.48 -8.30 -11.73
CA ASN A 249 0.93 -7.79 -13.02
C ASN A 249 1.33 -6.32 -12.97
N LYS A 250 0.77 -5.57 -12.02
CA LYS A 250 1.01 -4.15 -11.81
C LYS A 250 0.91 -3.78 -10.33
N VAL A 251 1.78 -2.92 -9.86
CA VAL A 251 1.67 -2.23 -8.56
C VAL A 251 1.40 -0.75 -8.82
N SER A 252 0.33 -0.22 -8.24
CA SER A 252 -0.07 1.19 -8.39
C SER A 252 -0.10 1.87 -7.03
N ILE A 253 0.74 2.88 -6.83
CA ILE A 253 0.81 3.63 -5.57
C ILE A 253 0.13 4.98 -5.73
N TRP A 254 -0.96 5.17 -4.99
CA TRP A 254 -1.84 6.33 -5.06
C TRP A 254 -1.56 7.27 -3.90
N GLN A 255 -1.08 8.47 -4.22
CA GLN A 255 -0.62 9.46 -3.24
C GLN A 255 -1.51 10.72 -3.30
N ALA A 256 -2.64 10.67 -2.57
CA ALA A 256 -3.61 11.75 -2.46
C ALA A 256 -3.09 12.95 -1.63
N GLY A 257 -2.00 12.77 -0.88
CA GLY A 257 -1.45 13.81 -0.02
C GLY A 257 -2.14 13.98 1.34
N THR A 258 -3.05 13.09 1.70
CA THR A 258 -3.77 13.12 2.99
C THR A 258 -2.86 13.07 4.21
N HIS A 259 -1.66 12.50 4.06
CA HIS A 259 -0.66 12.40 5.14
C HIS A 259 0.26 13.61 5.23
N ASP A 260 0.15 14.56 4.28
CA ASP A 260 1.01 15.74 4.21
C ASP A 260 2.51 15.38 4.34
N ASN A 261 2.97 14.49 3.48
CA ASN A 261 4.33 13.97 3.48
C ASN A 261 5.06 14.19 2.14
N PRO A 262 5.33 15.46 1.77
CA PRO A 262 6.00 15.79 0.51
C PRO A 262 7.37 15.12 0.33
N PHE A 263 8.11 14.94 1.42
CA PHE A 263 9.40 14.26 1.40
C PHE A 263 9.26 12.77 1.07
N GLY A 264 8.28 12.09 1.69
CA GLY A 264 8.03 10.67 1.44
C GLY A 264 7.67 10.38 -0.01
N MET A 265 6.83 11.24 -0.62
CA MET A 265 6.47 11.15 -2.03
C MET A 265 7.70 11.18 -2.96
N ARG A 266 8.73 11.95 -2.60
CA ARG A 266 9.98 12.10 -3.38
C ARG A 266 10.94 10.97 -3.13
N LEU A 267 11.13 10.59 -1.87
CA LEU A 267 12.13 9.59 -1.46
C LEU A 267 11.89 8.25 -2.13
N SER A 268 10.68 7.73 -2.04
CA SER A 268 10.36 6.43 -2.64
C SER A 268 10.49 6.44 -4.15
N ALA A 269 9.96 7.47 -4.82
CA ALA A 269 10.09 7.61 -6.27
C ALA A 269 11.55 7.73 -6.71
N TRP A 270 12.36 8.51 -5.97
CA TRP A 270 13.79 8.65 -6.24
C TRP A 270 14.52 7.31 -6.15
N MET A 271 14.32 6.59 -5.03
CA MET A 271 15.00 5.31 -4.81
C MET A 271 14.59 4.27 -5.86
N ILE A 272 13.30 4.21 -6.22
CA ILE A 272 12.80 3.31 -7.29
C ILE A 272 13.42 3.68 -8.64
N ALA A 273 13.41 4.96 -9.01
CA ALA A 273 13.95 5.42 -10.29
C ALA A 273 15.45 5.16 -10.41
N LYS A 274 16.20 5.35 -9.32
CA LYS A 274 17.65 5.14 -9.24
C LYS A 274 18.05 3.69 -8.98
N LYS A 275 17.10 2.78 -8.78
CA LYS A 275 17.34 1.39 -8.43
C LYS A 275 18.20 1.24 -7.17
N ILE A 276 17.78 1.92 -6.10
CA ILE A 276 18.39 1.88 -4.78
C ILE A 276 17.42 1.14 -3.82
N PRO A 277 17.28 -0.19 -3.90
CA PRO A 277 16.42 -0.93 -3.00
C PRO A 277 17.04 -1.01 -1.60
N ASP A 278 16.25 -0.67 -0.57
CA ASP A 278 16.67 -0.75 0.83
C ASP A 278 15.45 -1.03 1.72
N SER A 279 15.52 -2.03 2.56
CA SER A 279 14.40 -2.44 3.42
C SER A 279 14.09 -1.47 4.58
N ALA A 280 14.95 -0.48 4.83
CA ALA A 280 14.62 0.66 5.69
C ALA A 280 13.62 1.65 5.01
N VAL A 281 13.42 1.50 3.72
CA VAL A 281 12.39 2.15 2.90
C VAL A 281 11.72 1.06 2.07
N PRO A 282 10.81 0.27 2.63
CA PRO A 282 10.27 -0.92 1.97
C PRO A 282 9.72 -0.64 0.57
N MET A 283 9.08 0.51 0.36
CA MET A 283 8.59 0.94 -0.96
C MET A 283 9.69 0.94 -2.03
N SER A 284 10.95 1.20 -1.66
CA SER A 284 12.09 1.21 -2.59
C SER A 284 12.37 -0.15 -3.22
N LEU A 285 11.94 -1.24 -2.57
CA LEU A 285 12.08 -2.60 -3.09
C LEU A 285 11.32 -2.80 -4.40
N LEU A 286 10.27 -2.01 -4.65
CA LEU A 286 9.53 -2.01 -5.92
C LEU A 286 10.39 -1.59 -7.12
N ALA A 287 11.63 -1.12 -6.90
CA ALA A 287 12.59 -0.82 -7.98
C ALA A 287 12.83 -2.00 -8.93
N ASP A 288 12.64 -3.22 -8.45
CA ASP A 288 12.84 -4.47 -9.21
C ASP A 288 11.52 -5.09 -9.70
N HIS A 289 10.38 -4.53 -9.34
CA HIS A 289 9.10 -4.99 -9.89
C HIS A 289 8.99 -4.50 -11.35
N PRO A 290 8.52 -5.34 -12.30
CA PRO A 290 8.54 -5.01 -13.73
C PRO A 290 7.57 -3.90 -14.13
N ASN A 291 6.56 -3.60 -13.31
CA ASN A 291 5.47 -2.68 -13.70
C ASN A 291 4.94 -1.93 -12.47
N VAL A 292 5.52 -0.77 -12.19
CA VAL A 292 5.18 0.09 -11.04
C VAL A 292 4.70 1.45 -11.53
N HIS A 293 3.57 1.88 -11.01
CA HIS A 293 2.97 3.16 -11.31
C HIS A 293 2.81 3.97 -10.04
N PHE A 294 3.31 5.21 -10.02
CA PHE A 294 3.05 6.17 -8.96
C PHE A 294 2.10 7.25 -9.46
N HIS A 295 1.02 7.43 -8.74
CA HIS A 295 -0.05 8.36 -9.05
C HIS A 295 -0.09 9.46 -8.01
N TYR A 296 0.00 10.71 -8.44
CA TYR A 296 0.04 11.87 -7.55
C TYR A 296 -1.13 12.82 -7.82
N TYR A 297 -1.83 13.18 -6.78
CA TYR A 297 -2.63 14.39 -6.80
C TYR A 297 -1.68 15.59 -6.78
N ARG A 298 -1.57 16.33 -7.88
CA ARG A 298 -0.53 17.35 -8.09
C ARG A 298 -0.50 18.44 -7.01
N PRO A 299 -1.65 19.02 -6.57
CA PRO A 299 -1.65 20.03 -5.52
C PRO A 299 -1.08 19.55 -4.18
N ALA A 300 -1.04 18.24 -3.92
CA ALA A 300 -0.50 17.66 -2.70
C ALA A 300 1.03 17.50 -2.69
N ILE A 301 1.70 17.71 -3.83
CA ILE A 301 3.16 17.51 -3.93
C ILE A 301 3.94 18.54 -3.13
N LYS A 302 3.42 19.69 -2.80
CA LYS A 302 4.02 20.74 -1.95
C LYS A 302 5.58 20.80 -2.01
N THR A 303 6.20 21.62 -1.21
CA THR A 303 7.66 21.71 -1.06
C THR A 303 8.15 20.92 0.16
N VAL A 304 9.46 20.59 0.20
CA VAL A 304 10.11 19.94 1.35
C VAL A 304 10.72 20.97 2.30
N GLY A 305 10.54 22.26 2.03
CA GLY A 305 11.06 23.33 2.88
C GLY A 305 10.46 23.29 4.28
N ALA A 306 11.29 23.51 5.30
CA ALA A 306 10.82 23.75 6.64
C ALA A 306 10.32 25.20 6.75
N GLU A 307 9.05 25.37 7.08
CA GLU A 307 8.40 26.68 7.17
C GLU A 307 7.49 26.70 8.40
N MET A 308 7.57 27.80 9.16
CA MET A 308 6.66 28.04 10.28
C MET A 308 5.34 28.62 9.74
N HIS A 309 4.22 28.06 10.16
CA HIS A 309 2.86 28.50 9.80
C HIS A 309 2.27 29.42 10.83
#